data_b8a5e6d3adc07f2e4c10c63ffd679ec0
#
_entry.id   b8a5e6d3adc07f2e4c10c63ffd679ec0
#
_cell.length_a   1.000
_cell.length_b   1.000
_cell.length_c   1.000
_cell.angle_alpha   90.00
_cell.angle_beta   90.00
_cell.angle_gamma   90.00
#
_symmetry.space_group_name_H-M   'P 1'
#
loop_
_entity.id
_entity.type
_entity.pdbx_description
1 polymer ?
#
loop_
_entity_poly.entity_id
_entity_poly.type
_entity_poly.pdbx_seq_one_letter_code
_entity_poly.pdbx_strand_id
1 'polypeptide(L)'
;NAVFIGGGISDALLHTLWHILPAGTRLVCNGVTLEAEALLINWQLEKGGELLRIELSQMAPLGSKRGWKANFPILQWSCIL
;
A
#
# COMPACT_ATOMS: atom_id res chain seq x y z
N ASN A 1 10.11 -16.07 2.23
CA ASN A 1 9.00 -15.67 3.07
C ASN A 1 8.52 -14.27 2.70
N ALA A 2 7.24 -14.03 2.94
CA ALA A 2 6.63 -12.75 2.60
C ALA A 2 5.64 -12.33 3.67
N VAL A 3 5.53 -11.00 3.88
CA VAL A 3 4.57 -10.39 4.79
C VAL A 3 3.77 -9.37 3.99
N PHE A 4 2.45 -9.43 4.12
CA PHE A 4 1.55 -8.48 3.47
C PHE A 4 0.76 -7.72 4.53
N ILE A 5 0.71 -6.39 4.39
CA ILE A 5 -0.07 -5.51 5.26
C ILE A 5 -1.07 -4.77 4.39
N GLY A 6 -2.34 -5.16 4.48
CA GLY A 6 -3.41 -4.62 3.65
C GLY A 6 -4.00 -3.31 4.16
N GLY A 7 -3.73 -2.94 5.40
CA GLY A 7 -4.22 -1.70 6.01
C GLY A 7 -3.68 -1.54 7.42
N GLY A 8 -3.97 -0.41 8.05
CA GLY A 8 -3.53 -0.14 9.42
C GLY A 8 -2.03 0.06 9.57
N ILE A 9 -1.37 0.45 8.49
CA ILE A 9 0.08 0.67 8.52
C ILE A 9 0.42 1.87 9.40
N SER A 10 1.50 1.74 10.19
CA SER A 10 2.02 2.83 11.00
C SER A 10 3.55 2.80 11.00
N ASP A 11 4.14 3.93 11.34
CA ASP A 11 5.59 4.02 11.46
C ASP A 11 6.12 3.06 12.52
N ALA A 12 5.44 2.97 13.66
CA ALA A 12 5.81 2.05 14.74
C ALA A 12 5.78 0.59 14.28
N LEU A 13 4.76 0.21 13.53
CA LEU A 13 4.65 -1.15 13.00
C LEU A 13 5.80 -1.47 12.05
N LEU A 14 6.12 -0.55 11.15
CA LEU A 14 7.23 -0.75 10.21
C LEU A 14 8.57 -0.86 10.91
N HIS A 15 8.82 -0.04 11.94
CA HIS A 15 10.04 -0.16 12.75
C HIS A 15 10.12 -1.53 13.44
N THR A 16 9.01 -1.99 14.02
CA THR A 16 8.96 -3.31 14.65
C THR A 16 9.26 -4.41 13.63
N LEU A 17 8.63 -4.38 12.47
CA LEU A 17 8.86 -5.40 11.44
C LEU A 17 10.31 -5.41 10.96
N TRP A 18 10.93 -4.23 10.84
CA TRP A 18 12.32 -4.15 10.41
C TRP A 18 13.28 -4.81 11.41
N HIS A 19 12.92 -4.81 12.69
CA HIS A 19 13.73 -5.45 13.72
C HIS A 19 13.52 -6.96 13.81
N ILE A 20 12.30 -7.46 13.56
CA ILE A 20 11.97 -8.86 13.82
C ILE A 20 11.99 -9.74 12.57
N LEU A 21 11.80 -9.19 11.38
CA LEU A 21 11.77 -10.00 10.17
C LEU A 21 13.18 -10.33 9.69
N PRO A 22 13.41 -11.59 9.24
CA PRO A 22 14.71 -11.97 8.73
C PRO A 22 15.06 -11.22 7.44
N ALA A 23 16.34 -11.02 7.21
CA ALA A 23 16.83 -10.49 5.94
C ALA A 23 16.35 -11.41 4.79
N GLY A 24 15.99 -10.80 3.67
CA GLY A 24 15.44 -11.51 2.52
C GLY A 24 13.94 -11.67 2.53
N THR A 25 13.25 -11.26 3.61
CA THR A 25 11.79 -11.28 3.64
C THR A 25 11.25 -10.22 2.68
N ARG A 26 10.26 -10.61 1.88
CA ARG A 26 9.51 -9.67 1.03
C ARG A 26 8.41 -9.02 1.85
N LEU A 27 8.38 -7.71 1.84
CA LEU A 27 7.35 -6.92 2.53
C LEU A 27 6.52 -6.19 1.48
N VAL A 28 5.19 -6.30 1.58
CA VAL A 28 4.24 -5.61 0.72
C VAL A 28 3.23 -4.88 1.60
N CYS A 29 3.13 -3.57 1.42
CA CYS A 29 2.23 -2.72 2.21
C CYS A 29 1.33 -1.91 1.31
N ASN A 30 0.04 -1.86 1.62
CA ASN A 30 -0.93 -1.04 0.90
C ASN A 30 -1.43 0.10 1.78
N GLY A 31 -1.67 1.25 1.15
CA GLY A 31 -2.27 2.40 1.80
C GLY A 31 -3.27 3.08 0.88
N VAL A 32 -4.40 3.54 1.44
CA VAL A 32 -5.44 4.24 0.69
C VAL A 32 -5.67 5.67 1.19
N THR A 33 -5.14 6.03 2.36
CA THR A 33 -5.24 7.38 2.90
C THR A 33 -4.01 8.19 2.51
N LEU A 34 -4.14 9.51 2.51
CA LEU A 34 -2.99 10.39 2.26
C LEU A 34 -1.91 10.20 3.31
N GLU A 35 -2.29 9.96 4.57
CA GLU A 35 -1.35 9.71 5.66
C GLU A 35 -0.57 8.42 5.43
N ALA A 36 -1.25 7.34 5.03
CA ALA A 36 -0.59 6.09 4.70
C ALA A 36 0.32 6.23 3.48
N GLU A 37 -0.12 6.96 2.45
CA GLU A 37 0.73 7.22 1.28
C GLU A 37 2.00 7.96 1.67
N ALA A 38 1.88 9.01 2.47
CA ALA A 38 3.04 9.77 2.91
C ALA A 38 4.03 8.89 3.67
N LEU A 39 3.53 8.03 4.56
CA LEU A 39 4.34 7.10 5.31
C LEU A 39 5.10 6.13 4.39
N LEU A 40 4.39 5.50 3.46
CA LEU A 40 4.99 4.52 2.55
C LEU A 40 6.00 5.16 1.60
N ILE A 41 5.73 6.37 1.12
CA ILE A 41 6.66 7.10 0.26
C ILE A 41 7.96 7.41 1.01
N ASN A 42 7.86 7.84 2.28
CA ASN A 42 9.04 8.12 3.09
C ASN A 42 9.86 6.87 3.36
N TRP A 43 9.21 5.77 3.68
CA TRP A 43 9.91 4.49 3.89
C TRP A 43 10.57 3.99 2.62
N GLN A 44 9.90 4.13 1.47
CA GLN A 44 10.50 3.75 0.19
C GLN A 44 11.74 4.60 -0.12
N LEU A 45 11.69 5.89 0.20
CA LEU A 45 12.83 6.78 -0.03
C LEU A 45 14.06 6.33 0.75
N GLU A 46 13.88 5.85 1.98
CA GLU A 46 14.97 5.39 2.83
C GLU A 46 15.42 3.96 2.53
N LYS A 47 14.48 3.05 2.30
CA LYS A 47 14.74 1.62 2.22
C LYS A 47 14.76 1.08 0.79
N GLY A 48 14.31 1.87 -0.18
CA GLY A 48 14.22 1.40 -1.54
C GLY A 48 12.99 0.54 -1.78
N GLY A 49 13.00 -0.21 -2.85
CA GLY A 49 11.86 -1.00 -3.28
C GLY A 49 11.01 -0.25 -4.28
N GLU A 50 9.83 -0.77 -4.56
CA GLU A 50 8.96 -0.28 -5.60
C GLU A 50 7.68 0.33 -5.05
N LEU A 51 7.23 1.41 -5.69
CA LEU A 51 5.92 2.00 -5.44
C LEU A 51 5.04 1.78 -6.67
N LEU A 52 3.83 1.28 -6.42
CA LEU A 52 2.84 1.06 -7.47
C LEU A 52 1.53 1.70 -7.04
N ARG A 53 0.93 2.51 -7.91
CA ARG A 53 -0.41 3.06 -7.69
C ARG A 53 -1.39 2.26 -8.51
N ILE A 54 -2.45 1.77 -7.86
CA ILE A 54 -3.49 0.97 -8.49
C ILE A 54 -4.79 1.77 -8.48
N GLU A 55 -5.35 2.03 -9.65
CA GLU A 55 -6.60 2.76 -9.81
C GLU A 55 -7.60 1.89 -10.55
N LEU A 56 -8.77 1.68 -9.95
CA LEU A 56 -9.80 0.81 -10.49
C LEU A 56 -11.14 1.53 -10.49
N SER A 57 -11.96 1.23 -11.50
CA SER A 57 -13.34 1.67 -11.55
C SER A 57 -14.22 0.49 -11.94
N GLN A 58 -15.42 0.47 -11.36
CA GLN A 58 -16.42 -0.55 -11.65
C GLN A 58 -17.66 0.10 -12.24
N MET A 59 -18.32 -0.60 -13.14
CA MET A 59 -19.62 -0.18 -13.63
C MET A 59 -20.64 -0.24 -12.49
N ALA A 60 -21.45 0.80 -12.38
CA ALA A 60 -22.49 0.91 -11.38
C ALA A 60 -23.71 1.65 -11.94
N PRO A 61 -24.90 1.44 -11.36
CA PRO A 61 -26.06 2.22 -11.74
C PRO A 61 -25.86 3.71 -11.50
N LEU A 62 -26.32 4.53 -12.43
CA LEU A 62 -26.32 5.98 -12.36
C LEU A 62 -27.68 6.48 -12.81
N GLY A 63 -28.64 6.59 -11.85
CA GLY A 63 -30.03 6.82 -12.17
C GLY A 63 -30.59 5.66 -12.99
N SER A 64 -31.21 5.97 -14.14
CA SER A 64 -31.71 4.96 -15.09
C SER A 64 -30.61 4.47 -16.06
N LYS A 65 -29.39 4.96 -15.93
CA LYS A 65 -28.28 4.62 -16.81
C LYS A 65 -27.17 3.94 -16.04
N ARG A 66 -26.01 3.84 -16.63
CA ARG A 66 -24.83 3.21 -16.04
C ARG A 66 -23.64 4.15 -16.12
N GLY A 67 -22.75 4.05 -15.16
CA GLY A 67 -21.55 4.86 -15.14
C GLY A 67 -20.38 4.09 -14.49
N TRP A 68 -19.26 4.75 -14.41
CA TRP A 68 -18.08 4.21 -13.74
C TRP A 68 -17.99 4.76 -12.32
N LYS A 69 -17.88 3.87 -11.36
CA LYS A 69 -17.64 4.23 -9.96
C LYS A 69 -16.19 3.93 -9.64
N ALA A 70 -15.43 4.97 -9.37
CA ALA A 70 -14.01 4.84 -9.03
C ALA A 70 -13.86 4.38 -7.58
N ASN A 71 -12.97 3.43 -7.36
CA ASN A 71 -12.49 3.08 -6.03
C ASN A 71 -11.42 4.07 -5.61
N PHE A 72 -11.14 4.13 -4.30
CA PHE A 72 -9.99 4.89 -3.82
C PHE A 72 -8.72 4.31 -4.42
N PRO A 73 -7.78 5.15 -4.90
CA PRO A 73 -6.48 4.66 -5.35
C PRO A 73 -5.76 3.96 -4.21
N ILE A 74 -5.01 2.91 -4.56
CA ILE A 74 -4.19 2.16 -3.61
C ILE A 74 -2.74 2.42 -3.94
N LEU A 75 -1.95 2.86 -2.96
CA LEU A 75 -0.51 2.89 -3.08
C LEU A 75 0.06 1.62 -2.46
N GLN A 76 0.88 0.91 -3.23
CA GLN A 76 1.54 -0.30 -2.76
C GLN A 76 3.05 -0.10 -2.76
N TRP A 77 3.67 -0.34 -1.61
CA TRP A 77 5.12 -0.39 -1.48
C TRP A 77 5.55 -1.83 -1.27
N SER A 78 6.50 -2.28 -2.08
CA SER A 78 7.08 -3.61 -1.93
C SER A 78 8.60 -3.51 -1.90
N CYS A 79 9.20 -4.25 -0.98
CA CYS A 79 10.65 -4.28 -0.82
C CYS A 79 11.11 -5.63 -0.27
N ILE A 80 12.42 -5.84 -0.31
CA ILE A 80 13.05 -7.00 0.32
C ILE A 80 13.95 -6.49 1.43
N LEU A 81 13.75 -7.02 2.63
CA LEU A 81 14.53 -6.62 3.80
C LEU A 81 15.98 -7.08 3.71
#